data_2c49eb17f00ef1978838192c17bc09db
#
_entry.id   2c49eb17f00ef1978838192c17bc09db
#
_cell.length_a   1.000
_cell.length_b   1.000
_cell.length_c   1.000
_cell.angle_alpha   90.00
_cell.angle_beta   90.00
_cell.angle_gamma   90.00
#
_symmetry.space_group_name_H-M   'P 1'
#
loop_
_entity.id
_entity.type
_entity.pdbx_description
1 polymer ?
#
loop_
_entity_poly.entity_id
_entity_poly.type
_entity_poly.pdbx_seq_one_letter_code
_entity_poly.pdbx_strand_id
1 'polypeptide(L)'
;DFLGSVSSTLRWKDLSLNIALDCRFGGKVASYANRYGTANGNTQSSLKYRDEAHGGLTWTSKWMNTDGTQSESYGITYHDGVIPEGVFAQGTTIACADGVERDMSGVSYAEAVKNGWLEPVHAGAYWYYMNDWGGGVLNKSWFQTLNYIALREISVAYKLPNSWASK
;
A
#
# COMPACT_ATOMS: atom_id res chain seq x y z
N ASP A 1 13.00 7.76 17.13
CA ASP A 1 13.21 6.30 17.06
C ASP A 1 13.88 5.82 18.33
N PHE A 2 13.36 4.74 18.89
CA PHE A 2 13.93 4.08 20.07
C PHE A 2 14.29 2.63 19.70
N LEU A 3 15.49 2.23 20.01
CA LEU A 3 15.97 0.85 19.91
C LEU A 3 16.53 0.45 21.27
N GLY A 4 16.06 -0.66 21.81
CA GLY A 4 16.52 -1.13 23.11
C GLY A 4 16.47 -2.65 23.20
N SER A 5 17.28 -3.19 24.10
CA SER A 5 17.28 -4.60 24.47
C SER A 5 17.35 -4.76 25.97
N VAL A 6 16.70 -5.80 26.47
CA VAL A 6 16.76 -6.21 27.86
C VAL A 6 17.08 -7.69 27.92
N SER A 7 18.10 -8.04 28.69
CA SER A 7 18.40 -9.43 29.00
C SER A 7 18.38 -9.66 30.53
N SER A 8 17.89 -10.82 30.93
CA SER A 8 17.82 -11.23 32.33
C SER A 8 18.24 -12.68 32.47
N THR A 9 19.03 -12.96 33.48
CA THR A 9 19.40 -14.31 33.89
C THR A 9 18.86 -14.55 35.29
N LEU A 10 17.94 -15.47 35.41
CA LEU A 10 17.38 -15.93 36.69
C LEU A 10 18.06 -17.25 37.06
N ARG A 11 18.59 -17.33 38.27
CA ARG A 11 19.23 -18.55 38.78
C ARG A 11 18.55 -19.01 40.06
N TRP A 12 18.22 -20.29 40.11
CA TRP A 12 17.67 -20.92 41.29
C TRP A 12 18.32 -22.30 41.46
N LYS A 13 19.19 -22.42 42.47
CA LYS A 13 20.02 -23.62 42.68
C LYS A 13 20.82 -23.97 41.42
N ASP A 14 20.61 -25.15 40.88
CA ASP A 14 21.28 -25.67 39.69
C ASP A 14 20.55 -25.34 38.37
N LEU A 15 19.42 -24.60 38.44
CA LEU A 15 18.63 -24.17 37.29
C LEU A 15 18.93 -22.71 36.94
N SER A 16 19.13 -22.43 35.68
CA SER A 16 19.18 -21.05 35.15
C SER A 16 18.24 -20.86 33.98
N LEU A 17 17.59 -19.71 33.93
CA LEU A 17 16.77 -19.27 32.84
C LEU A 17 17.32 -17.94 32.31
N ASN A 18 17.65 -17.90 31.03
CA ASN A 18 18.04 -16.67 30.33
C ASN A 18 16.91 -16.25 29.41
N ILE A 19 16.60 -14.94 29.42
CA ILE A 19 15.61 -14.32 28.54
C ILE A 19 16.26 -13.07 27.95
N ALA A 20 16.15 -12.91 26.64
CA ALA A 20 16.55 -11.69 25.94
C ALA A 20 15.40 -11.17 25.06
N LEU A 21 15.09 -9.89 25.22
CA LEU A 21 14.06 -9.17 24.48
C LEU A 21 14.70 -8.00 23.75
N ASP A 22 14.33 -7.83 22.47
CA ASP A 22 14.63 -6.63 21.72
C ASP A 22 13.34 -5.86 21.46
N CYS A 23 13.42 -4.55 21.50
CA CYS A 23 12.31 -3.69 21.10
C CYS A 23 12.77 -2.55 20.21
N ARG A 24 11.90 -2.17 19.30
CA ARG A 24 12.06 -0.98 18.48
C ARG A 24 10.73 -0.25 18.42
N PHE A 25 10.77 1.08 18.62
CA PHE A 25 9.63 1.96 18.49
C PHE A 25 10.00 3.15 17.61
N GLY A 26 9.18 3.40 16.61
CA GLY A 26 9.45 4.41 15.60
C GLY A 26 10.30 3.87 14.44
N GLY A 27 10.73 4.78 13.58
CA GLY A 27 11.35 4.44 12.31
C GLY A 27 10.35 4.06 11.24
N LYS A 28 10.78 4.14 10.01
CA LYS A 28 9.99 3.73 8.85
C LYS A 28 10.76 2.71 8.04
N VAL A 29 10.05 1.72 7.53
CA VAL A 29 10.58 0.74 6.60
C VAL A 29 9.79 0.79 5.30
N ALA A 30 10.51 0.76 4.18
CA ALA A 30 9.92 0.63 2.87
C ALA A 30 9.67 -0.85 2.55
N SER A 31 8.41 -1.22 2.36
CA SER A 31 8.05 -2.58 1.98
C SER A 31 7.89 -2.69 0.47
N TYR A 32 8.96 -3.02 -0.22
CA TYR A 32 8.94 -3.25 -1.68
C TYR A 32 8.03 -4.42 -2.07
N ALA A 33 7.98 -5.47 -1.25
CA ALA A 33 7.06 -6.59 -1.49
C ALA A 33 5.59 -6.13 -1.46
N ASN A 34 5.21 -5.29 -0.49
CA ASN A 34 3.88 -4.71 -0.45
C ASN A 34 3.61 -3.75 -1.62
N ARG A 35 4.61 -2.95 -1.99
CA ARG A 35 4.54 -2.02 -3.12
C ARG A 35 4.22 -2.75 -4.42
N TYR A 36 5.08 -3.68 -4.82
CA TYR A 36 4.90 -4.44 -6.07
C TYR A 36 3.70 -5.38 -6.02
N GLY A 37 3.48 -6.01 -4.86
CA GLY A 37 2.31 -6.87 -4.67
C GLY A 37 1.02 -6.10 -4.87
N THR A 38 0.93 -4.85 -4.36
CA THR A 38 -0.26 -4.01 -4.52
C THR A 38 -0.39 -3.48 -5.95
N ALA A 39 0.70 -3.01 -6.57
CA ALA A 39 0.70 -2.55 -7.96
C ALA A 39 0.21 -3.64 -8.93
N ASN A 40 0.58 -4.89 -8.69
CA ASN A 40 0.22 -6.02 -9.55
C ASN A 40 -1.04 -6.79 -9.10
N GLY A 41 -1.81 -6.25 -8.16
CA GLY A 41 -3.07 -6.87 -7.74
C GLY A 41 -2.94 -8.08 -6.81
N ASN A 42 -1.78 -8.31 -6.20
CA ASN A 42 -1.46 -9.52 -5.42
C ASN A 42 -1.57 -9.33 -3.89
N THR A 43 -2.16 -8.22 -3.44
CA THR A 43 -2.39 -7.96 -2.00
C THR A 43 -3.87 -7.85 -1.69
N GLN A 44 -4.23 -8.06 -0.43
CA GLN A 44 -5.61 -7.86 0.02
C GLN A 44 -6.10 -6.42 -0.21
N SER A 45 -5.24 -5.42 -0.07
CA SER A 45 -5.58 -4.01 -0.31
C SER A 45 -5.95 -3.74 -1.76
N SER A 46 -5.33 -4.44 -2.72
CA SER A 46 -5.61 -4.29 -4.15
C SER A 46 -6.92 -4.96 -4.61
N LEU A 47 -7.61 -5.69 -3.73
CA LEU A 47 -8.96 -6.17 -3.99
C LEU A 47 -10.01 -5.05 -3.95
N LYS A 48 -9.72 -3.96 -3.23
CA LYS A 48 -10.59 -2.80 -3.14
C LYS A 48 -10.80 -2.19 -4.53
N TYR A 49 -12.02 -1.89 -4.85
CA TYR A 49 -12.50 -1.31 -6.11
C TYR A 49 -12.49 -2.24 -7.34
N ARG A 50 -12.08 -3.51 -7.24
CA ARG A 50 -12.00 -4.40 -8.40
C ARG A 50 -13.35 -4.75 -9.02
N ASP A 51 -14.43 -4.60 -8.28
CA ASP A 51 -15.82 -4.80 -8.70
C ASP A 51 -16.76 -4.06 -7.73
N GLU A 52 -18.05 -4.05 -8.03
CA GLU A 52 -19.08 -3.39 -7.20
C GLU A 52 -19.13 -3.93 -5.77
N ALA A 53 -18.95 -5.24 -5.59
CA ALA A 53 -18.94 -5.87 -4.26
C ALA A 53 -17.77 -5.40 -3.39
N HIS A 54 -16.67 -4.96 -4.01
CA HIS A 54 -15.50 -4.41 -3.36
C HIS A 54 -15.42 -2.88 -3.45
N GLY A 55 -16.53 -2.21 -3.77
CA GLY A 55 -16.64 -0.75 -3.79
C GLY A 55 -16.22 -0.08 -5.09
N GLY A 56 -16.07 -0.83 -6.18
CA GLY A 56 -15.87 -0.29 -7.51
C GLY A 56 -17.13 0.42 -8.01
N LEU A 57 -16.94 1.52 -8.74
CA LEU A 57 -18.02 2.28 -9.35
C LEU A 57 -18.35 1.68 -10.73
N THR A 58 -19.64 1.63 -11.03
CA THR A 58 -20.11 1.28 -12.37
C THR A 58 -20.24 2.55 -13.23
N TRP A 59 -19.63 2.53 -14.41
CA TRP A 59 -19.81 3.60 -15.40
C TRP A 59 -19.78 3.04 -16.82
N THR A 60 -20.39 3.76 -17.74
CA THR A 60 -20.30 3.46 -19.17
C THR A 60 -19.43 4.54 -19.82
N SER A 61 -18.37 4.12 -20.47
CA SER A 61 -17.44 5.04 -21.10
C SER A 61 -18.09 5.82 -22.23
N LYS A 62 -17.81 7.10 -22.26
CA LYS A 62 -18.21 8.07 -23.31
C LYS A 62 -16.98 8.77 -23.90
N TRP A 63 -15.81 8.14 -23.78
CA TRP A 63 -14.56 8.76 -24.17
C TRP A 63 -14.50 8.99 -25.67
N MET A 64 -14.20 10.22 -26.03
CA MET A 64 -13.98 10.66 -27.41
C MET A 64 -12.49 10.94 -27.63
N ASN A 65 -11.99 10.64 -28.80
CA ASN A 65 -10.66 11.04 -29.23
C ASN A 65 -10.64 12.54 -29.59
N THR A 66 -9.48 13.15 -29.57
CA THR A 66 -9.30 14.57 -29.91
C THR A 66 -9.64 14.92 -31.36
N ASP A 67 -9.68 13.92 -32.24
CA ASP A 67 -10.12 14.04 -33.63
C ASP A 67 -11.67 13.99 -33.81
N GLY A 68 -12.39 13.86 -32.69
CA GLY A 68 -13.87 13.79 -32.66
C GLY A 68 -14.43 12.39 -32.95
N THR A 69 -13.60 11.37 -33.05
CA THR A 69 -14.07 9.98 -33.17
C THR A 69 -14.31 9.35 -31.79
N GLN A 70 -15.14 8.32 -31.72
CA GLN A 70 -15.31 7.53 -30.51
C GLN A 70 -14.08 6.69 -30.23
N SER A 71 -13.68 6.62 -28.95
CA SER A 71 -12.59 5.72 -28.55
C SER A 71 -13.04 4.25 -28.59
N GLU A 72 -12.09 3.32 -28.54
CA GLU A 72 -12.38 1.88 -28.45
C GLU A 72 -13.20 1.49 -27.22
N SER A 73 -13.12 2.29 -26.14
CA SER A 73 -13.88 2.05 -24.92
C SER A 73 -15.31 2.64 -24.96
N TYR A 74 -15.65 3.44 -25.96
CA TYR A 74 -16.94 4.11 -26.02
C TYR A 74 -18.12 3.12 -25.99
N GLY A 75 -19.04 3.34 -25.04
CA GLY A 75 -20.23 2.50 -24.86
C GLY A 75 -19.98 1.23 -24.03
N ILE A 76 -18.74 0.93 -23.63
CA ILE A 76 -18.43 -0.22 -22.76
C ILE A 76 -18.76 0.16 -21.31
N THR A 77 -19.45 -0.74 -20.61
CA THR A 77 -19.75 -0.60 -19.19
C THR A 77 -18.73 -1.36 -18.35
N TYR A 78 -18.17 -0.68 -17.38
CA TYR A 78 -17.19 -1.19 -16.42
C TYR A 78 -17.75 -1.13 -15.00
N HIS A 79 -17.19 -1.94 -14.09
CA HIS A 79 -17.68 -2.09 -12.71
C HIS A 79 -16.56 -1.90 -11.65
N ASP A 80 -15.37 -1.48 -12.09
CA ASP A 80 -14.17 -1.36 -11.28
C ASP A 80 -13.66 0.09 -11.17
N GLY A 81 -14.60 1.05 -11.27
CA GLY A 81 -14.26 2.48 -11.28
C GLY A 81 -13.76 3.00 -9.94
N VAL A 82 -12.76 3.85 -10.00
CA VAL A 82 -12.20 4.60 -8.87
C VAL A 82 -12.16 6.08 -9.23
N ILE A 83 -12.56 6.93 -8.30
CA ILE A 83 -12.31 8.38 -8.38
C ILE A 83 -11.14 8.67 -7.43
N PRO A 84 -9.92 8.93 -7.96
CA PRO A 84 -8.78 9.26 -7.12
C PRO A 84 -8.99 10.56 -6.35
N GLU A 85 -8.51 10.60 -5.10
CA GLU A 85 -8.47 11.84 -4.33
C GLU A 85 -7.29 12.70 -4.81
N GLY A 86 -7.55 13.99 -5.01
CA GLY A 86 -6.51 14.94 -5.40
C GLY A 86 -7.02 16.06 -6.29
N VAL A 87 -6.13 17.01 -6.53
CA VAL A 87 -6.32 18.13 -7.45
C VAL A 87 -5.19 18.13 -8.46
N PHE A 88 -5.49 18.59 -9.67
CA PHE A 88 -4.46 18.72 -10.71
C PHE A 88 -3.51 19.87 -10.40
N ALA A 89 -2.23 19.65 -10.67
CA ALA A 89 -1.21 20.66 -10.49
C ALA A 89 -1.43 21.87 -11.41
N GLN A 90 -0.87 23.01 -11.04
CA GLN A 90 -0.91 24.19 -11.89
C GLN A 90 -0.22 23.93 -13.23
N GLY A 91 -0.82 24.40 -14.31
CA GLY A 91 -0.34 24.21 -15.68
C GLY A 91 -0.63 22.83 -16.27
N THR A 92 -1.50 22.03 -15.64
CA THR A 92 -1.91 20.73 -16.18
C THR A 92 -3.01 20.88 -17.21
N THR A 93 -2.73 20.54 -18.47
CA THR A 93 -3.73 20.45 -19.55
C THR A 93 -3.98 18.99 -19.89
N ILE A 94 -5.24 18.59 -20.00
CA ILE A 94 -5.66 17.21 -20.25
C ILE A 94 -6.70 17.18 -21.37
N ALA A 95 -6.56 16.20 -22.28
CA ALA A 95 -7.63 15.83 -23.20
C ALA A 95 -8.75 15.16 -22.41
N CYS A 96 -9.92 15.77 -22.42
CA CYS A 96 -11.09 15.32 -21.64
C CYS A 96 -11.89 14.24 -22.39
N ALA A 97 -12.81 13.62 -21.68
CA ALA A 97 -13.66 12.53 -22.21
C ALA A 97 -14.51 12.94 -23.42
N ASP A 98 -14.79 14.21 -23.59
CA ASP A 98 -15.50 14.78 -24.75
C ASP A 98 -14.56 15.17 -25.92
N GLY A 99 -13.29 14.79 -25.85
CA GLY A 99 -12.27 15.10 -26.87
C GLY A 99 -11.72 16.53 -26.81
N VAL A 100 -12.14 17.35 -25.85
CA VAL A 100 -11.69 18.75 -25.72
C VAL A 100 -10.54 18.84 -24.73
N GLU A 101 -9.46 19.53 -25.08
CA GLU A 101 -8.39 19.86 -24.14
C GLU A 101 -8.81 20.98 -23.18
N ARG A 102 -8.55 20.79 -21.88
CA ARG A 102 -8.84 21.75 -20.83
C ARG A 102 -7.66 21.96 -19.89
N ASP A 103 -7.50 23.20 -19.45
CA ASP A 103 -6.65 23.49 -18.29
C ASP A 103 -7.39 23.02 -17.03
N MET A 104 -6.79 22.03 -16.36
CA MET A 104 -7.32 21.39 -15.15
C MET A 104 -6.67 21.94 -13.86
N SER A 105 -5.90 23.02 -13.94
CA SER A 105 -5.18 23.60 -12.80
C SER A 105 -6.07 23.83 -11.59
N GLY A 106 -5.81 23.13 -10.49
CA GLY A 106 -6.56 23.27 -9.24
C GLY A 106 -7.94 22.58 -9.24
N VAL A 107 -8.36 21.98 -10.35
CA VAL A 107 -9.61 21.19 -10.42
C VAL A 107 -9.38 19.84 -9.71
N SER A 108 -10.34 19.39 -8.91
CA SER A 108 -10.26 18.04 -8.33
C SER A 108 -10.68 16.97 -9.35
N TYR A 109 -10.11 15.75 -9.20
CA TYR A 109 -10.51 14.64 -10.07
C TYR A 109 -12.02 14.36 -9.98
N ALA A 110 -12.56 14.41 -8.75
CA ALA A 110 -14.01 14.22 -8.52
C ALA A 110 -14.88 15.26 -9.22
N GLU A 111 -14.45 16.52 -9.22
CA GLU A 111 -15.14 17.59 -9.94
C GLU A 111 -15.10 17.38 -11.45
N ALA A 112 -13.94 16.98 -11.98
CA ALA A 112 -13.80 16.69 -13.40
C ALA A 112 -14.70 15.53 -13.85
N VAL A 113 -14.82 14.48 -13.04
CA VAL A 113 -15.75 13.37 -13.31
C VAL A 113 -17.20 13.83 -13.22
N LYS A 114 -17.55 14.62 -12.21
CA LYS A 114 -18.91 15.18 -12.05
C LYS A 114 -19.33 16.03 -13.25
N ASN A 115 -18.41 16.79 -13.83
CA ASN A 115 -18.65 17.63 -15.00
C ASN A 115 -18.60 16.84 -16.32
N GLY A 116 -18.32 15.53 -16.29
CA GLY A 116 -18.18 14.69 -17.48
C GLY A 116 -16.91 14.96 -18.30
N TRP A 117 -15.94 15.67 -17.72
CA TRP A 117 -14.64 15.93 -18.36
C TRP A 117 -13.71 14.73 -18.28
N LEU A 118 -13.80 13.97 -17.19
CA LEU A 118 -13.05 12.74 -17.00
C LEU A 118 -13.99 11.59 -16.61
N GLU A 119 -13.51 10.39 -16.75
CA GLU A 119 -14.16 9.16 -16.32
C GLU A 119 -13.48 8.59 -15.08
N PRO A 120 -14.14 7.71 -14.30
CA PRO A 120 -13.46 6.92 -13.28
C PRO A 120 -12.27 6.16 -13.88
N VAL A 121 -11.20 5.97 -13.12
CA VAL A 121 -10.09 5.12 -13.51
C VAL A 121 -10.35 3.67 -13.14
N HIS A 122 -9.85 2.74 -13.93
CA HIS A 122 -9.88 1.32 -13.59
C HIS A 122 -9.10 1.02 -12.30
N ALA A 123 -9.63 0.16 -11.44
CA ALA A 123 -8.98 -0.21 -10.19
C ALA A 123 -7.54 -0.73 -10.39
N GLY A 124 -7.32 -1.52 -11.44
CA GLY A 124 -5.99 -2.00 -11.80
C GLY A 124 -5.01 -0.86 -12.09
N ALA A 125 -5.43 0.11 -12.91
CA ALA A 125 -4.63 1.30 -13.22
C ALA A 125 -4.39 2.16 -11.98
N TYR A 126 -5.42 2.35 -11.14
CA TYR A 126 -5.31 3.09 -9.87
C TYR A 126 -4.22 2.49 -8.97
N TRP A 127 -4.29 1.17 -8.69
CA TRP A 127 -3.31 0.52 -7.83
C TRP A 127 -1.91 0.50 -8.43
N TYR A 128 -1.80 0.33 -9.75
CA TYR A 128 -0.52 0.39 -10.46
C TYR A 128 0.13 1.76 -10.29
N TYR A 129 -0.56 2.84 -10.67
CA TYR A 129 -0.01 4.20 -10.61
C TYR A 129 0.24 4.70 -9.19
N MET A 130 -0.55 4.25 -8.20
CA MET A 130 -0.34 4.61 -6.80
C MET A 130 0.88 3.92 -6.16
N ASN A 131 1.42 2.88 -6.78
CA ASN A 131 2.51 2.08 -6.23
C ASN A 131 3.69 1.87 -7.20
N ASP A 132 3.64 2.39 -8.42
CA ASP A 132 4.68 2.22 -9.44
C ASP A 132 5.91 3.11 -9.20
N TRP A 133 7.00 2.82 -9.97
CA TRP A 133 8.25 3.59 -9.95
C TRP A 133 8.16 4.93 -10.68
N GLY A 134 7.14 5.15 -11.47
CA GLY A 134 7.02 6.19 -12.47
C GLY A 134 6.73 7.59 -11.96
N GLY A 135 7.41 8.09 -10.95
CA GLY A 135 7.51 9.55 -10.72
C GLY A 135 6.26 10.30 -10.29
N GLY A 136 5.33 9.70 -9.61
CA GLY A 136 4.15 10.34 -9.01
C GLY A 136 3.66 9.60 -7.79
N VAL A 137 4.46 8.67 -7.35
CA VAL A 137 4.10 7.68 -6.35
C VAL A 137 3.94 8.30 -4.99
N LEU A 138 2.78 8.10 -4.38
CA LEU A 138 2.55 8.39 -2.99
C LEU A 138 3.26 7.35 -2.12
N ASN A 139 4.47 7.67 -1.69
CA ASN A 139 5.29 6.80 -0.83
C ASN A 139 4.58 6.36 0.45
N LYS A 140 3.51 7.03 0.84
CA LYS A 140 2.75 6.75 2.06
C LYS A 140 2.16 5.33 2.10
N SER A 141 1.77 4.77 0.96
CA SER A 141 1.07 3.48 0.90
C SER A 141 1.96 2.27 1.24
N TRP A 142 3.28 2.37 1.04
CA TRP A 142 4.22 1.26 1.22
C TRP A 142 5.31 1.52 2.27
N PHE A 143 5.32 2.71 2.90
CA PHE A 143 6.10 2.99 4.09
C PHE A 143 5.32 2.60 5.34
N GLN A 144 5.90 1.74 6.17
CA GLN A 144 5.30 1.27 7.41
C GLN A 144 6.13 1.71 8.60
N THR A 145 5.45 1.99 9.72
CA THR A 145 6.14 2.25 10.99
C THR A 145 6.62 0.93 11.56
N LEU A 146 7.90 0.86 11.90
CA LEU A 146 8.53 -0.34 12.43
C LEU A 146 8.49 -0.32 13.96
N ASN A 147 7.45 -0.91 14.52
CA ASN A 147 7.32 -1.13 15.97
C ASN A 147 7.30 -2.63 16.24
N TYR A 148 8.17 -3.11 17.12
CA TYR A 148 8.13 -4.49 17.56
C TYR A 148 8.74 -4.67 18.95
N ILE A 149 8.30 -5.75 19.61
CA ILE A 149 8.99 -6.40 20.72
C ILE A 149 9.21 -7.84 20.31
N ALA A 150 10.45 -8.28 20.30
CA ALA A 150 10.84 -9.62 19.89
C ALA A 150 11.52 -10.38 21.02
N LEU A 151 11.05 -11.59 21.32
CA LEU A 151 11.77 -12.53 22.14
C LEU A 151 12.92 -13.10 21.30
N ARG A 152 14.16 -12.72 21.63
CA ARG A 152 15.36 -13.15 20.90
C ARG A 152 15.92 -14.44 21.41
N GLU A 153 15.85 -14.62 22.73
CA GLU A 153 16.38 -15.81 23.37
C GLU A 153 15.49 -16.18 24.57
N ILE A 154 15.24 -17.45 24.69
CA ILE A 154 14.81 -18.11 25.91
C ILE A 154 15.63 -19.40 26.03
N SER A 155 16.44 -19.51 27.08
CA SER A 155 17.22 -20.71 27.32
C SER A 155 17.12 -21.14 28.76
N VAL A 156 17.04 -22.44 28.96
CA VAL A 156 17.00 -23.08 30.28
C VAL A 156 18.21 -23.99 30.37
N ALA A 157 18.99 -23.81 31.39
CA ALA A 157 20.13 -24.69 31.68
C ALA A 157 20.05 -25.28 33.10
N TYR A 158 20.30 -26.54 33.19
CA TYR A 158 20.38 -27.27 34.48
C TYR A 158 21.73 -27.89 34.68
N LYS A 159 22.40 -27.59 35.79
CA LYS A 159 23.67 -28.18 36.16
C LYS A 159 23.43 -29.59 36.71
N LEU A 160 23.90 -30.57 35.98
CA LEU A 160 23.78 -31.97 36.43
C LEU A 160 24.61 -32.23 37.71
N PRO A 161 24.13 -33.08 38.61
CA PRO A 161 24.87 -33.52 39.77
C PRO A 161 26.22 -34.16 39.37
N ASN A 162 27.27 -33.90 40.12
CA ASN A 162 28.61 -34.42 39.81
C ASN A 162 28.65 -35.96 39.69
N SER A 163 27.76 -36.65 40.43
CA SER A 163 27.64 -38.12 40.34
C SER A 163 27.19 -38.62 38.95
N TRP A 164 26.62 -37.77 38.13
CA TRP A 164 26.19 -38.10 36.75
C TRP A 164 27.24 -37.67 35.72
N ALA A 165 28.06 -36.69 36.06
CA ALA A 165 29.09 -36.14 35.16
C ALA A 165 30.46 -36.87 35.26
N SER A 166 30.62 -37.74 36.21
CA SER A 166 31.89 -38.44 36.51
C SER A 166 31.92 -39.90 36.03
N LYS A 167 31.30 -40.20 34.88
CA LYS A 167 31.49 -41.51 34.22
C LYS A 167 32.47 -41.38 33.07
#